data_4591d27f434eaac404801a99ad2562c0
#
_entry.id   4591d27f434eaac404801a99ad2562c0
#
_cell.length_a   1.000
_cell.length_b   1.000
_cell.length_c   1.000
_cell.angle_alpha   90.00
_cell.angle_beta   90.00
_cell.angle_gamma   90.00
#
_symmetry.space_group_name_H-M   'P 1'
#
loop_
_entity.id
_entity.type
_entity.pdbx_description
1 polymer ?
#
loop_
_entity_poly.entity_id
_entity_poly.type
_entity_poly.pdbx_seq_one_letter_code
_entity_poly.pdbx_strand_id
1 'polypeptide(L)'
;MVQTLIGFASLPADTFAEGPESGADVDATRTGPFPGQPVGGWSGVQFADANSYWFIVDSLFGGNSDTLARIYKVDPNFAGIEGGDGSVELEDFITLRDPNNLVPFEILNENDPERPLTGTDFDTEALVIDSNGDLWVGDEYGPYLLRFNSNGVLLPLLIFLD
;
A
#
# COMPACT_ATOMS: atom_id res chain seq x y z
N MET A 1 27.78 12.96 14.26
CA MET A 1 27.82 11.68 13.53
C MET A 1 27.66 12.01 12.05
N VAL A 2 28.56 11.57 11.19
CA VAL A 2 28.42 11.78 9.72
C VAL A 2 27.66 10.57 9.17
N GLN A 3 26.54 10.82 8.49
CA GLN A 3 25.80 9.78 7.77
C GLN A 3 26.31 9.75 6.33
N THR A 4 26.51 8.56 5.80
CA THR A 4 26.94 8.34 4.42
C THR A 4 25.91 7.48 3.72
N LEU A 5 25.43 7.94 2.55
CA LEU A 5 24.60 7.12 1.67
C LEU A 5 25.48 6.02 1.07
N ILE A 6 25.10 4.77 1.28
CA ILE A 6 25.87 3.59 0.82
C ILE A 6 25.26 2.91 -0.41
N GLY A 7 24.01 3.21 -0.72
CA GLY A 7 23.31 2.70 -1.89
C GLY A 7 21.95 3.38 -2.06
N PHE A 8 21.38 3.25 -3.26
CA PHE A 8 20.03 3.70 -3.57
C PHE A 8 19.38 2.78 -4.59
N ALA A 9 18.05 2.72 -4.58
CA ALA A 9 17.24 2.12 -5.63
C ALA A 9 16.02 3.00 -5.86
N SER A 10 15.48 3.00 -7.09
CA SER A 10 14.33 3.80 -7.46
C SER A 10 13.38 3.04 -8.36
N LEU A 11 12.08 3.22 -8.11
CA LEU A 11 11.01 2.71 -8.94
C LEU A 11 10.55 3.84 -9.88
N PRO A 12 10.36 3.59 -11.20
CA PRO A 12 9.76 4.58 -12.09
C PRO A 12 8.35 4.97 -11.63
N ALA A 13 8.03 6.26 -11.70
CA ALA A 13 6.73 6.77 -11.26
C ALA A 13 5.53 6.21 -12.06
N ASP A 14 5.77 5.69 -13.26
CA ASP A 14 4.76 5.03 -14.10
C ASP A 14 4.79 3.50 -13.97
N THR A 15 5.08 3.00 -12.76
CA THR A 15 5.00 1.58 -12.44
C THR A 15 3.59 1.24 -12.00
N PHE A 16 3.01 0.21 -12.63
CA PHE A 16 1.66 -0.27 -12.32
C PHE A 16 1.68 -1.77 -12.03
N ALA A 17 0.96 -2.16 -10.98
CA ALA A 17 0.70 -3.54 -10.64
C ALA A 17 -0.57 -4.05 -11.33
N GLU A 18 -0.71 -5.36 -11.42
CA GLU A 18 -1.92 -6.01 -11.91
C GLU A 18 -3.15 -5.60 -11.11
N GLY A 19 -4.27 -5.38 -11.80
CA GLY A 19 -5.55 -5.01 -11.21
C GLY A 19 -6.43 -4.23 -12.18
N PRO A 20 -7.58 -3.72 -11.71
CA PRO A 20 -8.43 -2.85 -12.52
C PRO A 20 -7.67 -1.58 -12.92
N GLU A 21 -8.12 -0.94 -14.00
CA GLU A 21 -7.70 0.42 -14.34
C GLU A 21 -7.95 1.36 -13.16
N SER A 22 -7.12 2.38 -13.03
CA SER A 22 -7.22 3.37 -11.96
C SER A 22 -6.93 4.78 -12.49
N GLY A 23 -7.00 5.79 -11.61
CA GLY A 23 -6.65 7.15 -11.97
C GLY A 23 -7.72 7.89 -12.76
N ALA A 24 -9.00 7.50 -12.65
CA ALA A 24 -10.10 8.22 -13.29
C ALA A 24 -10.26 9.65 -12.76
N ASP A 25 -9.94 9.85 -11.47
CA ASP A 25 -10.11 11.11 -10.74
C ASP A 25 -8.78 11.84 -10.46
N VAL A 26 -7.69 11.47 -11.16
CA VAL A 26 -6.40 12.16 -10.99
C VAL A 26 -6.50 13.62 -11.40
N ASP A 27 -5.68 14.44 -10.75
CA ASP A 27 -5.60 15.87 -11.03
C ASP A 27 -4.97 16.17 -12.41
N ALA A 28 -4.93 17.45 -12.77
CA ALA A 28 -4.42 17.92 -14.07
C ALA A 28 -2.92 17.66 -14.32
N THR A 29 -2.18 17.13 -13.36
CA THR A 29 -0.74 16.85 -13.49
C THR A 29 -0.46 15.50 -14.17
N ARG A 30 -1.45 14.60 -14.18
CA ARG A 30 -1.39 13.31 -14.85
C ARG A 30 -2.72 13.01 -15.56
N THR A 31 -2.65 12.21 -16.61
CA THR A 31 -3.84 11.81 -17.38
C THR A 31 -4.08 10.32 -17.18
N GLY A 32 -5.19 9.99 -16.52
CA GLY A 32 -5.71 8.63 -16.48
C GLY A 32 -6.64 8.30 -17.67
N PRO A 33 -7.24 7.09 -17.76
CA PRO A 33 -7.01 6.02 -16.81
C PRO A 33 -5.63 5.38 -16.95
N PHE A 34 -5.12 4.80 -15.87
CA PHE A 34 -3.90 4.02 -15.85
C PHE A 34 -4.18 2.53 -16.12
N PRO A 35 -3.22 1.78 -16.70
CA PRO A 35 -3.46 0.39 -17.12
C PRO A 35 -3.57 -0.62 -15.97
N GLY A 36 -3.45 -0.18 -14.72
CA GLY A 36 -3.48 -0.99 -13.52
C GLY A 36 -3.41 -0.13 -12.27
N GLN A 37 -2.99 -0.72 -11.17
CA GLN A 37 -2.88 -0.04 -9.88
C GLN A 37 -1.49 0.58 -9.72
N PRO A 38 -1.39 1.88 -9.40
CA PRO A 38 -0.09 2.54 -9.28
C PRO A 38 0.72 1.99 -8.10
N VAL A 39 2.04 1.89 -8.30
CA VAL A 39 2.98 1.45 -7.26
C VAL A 39 3.85 2.63 -6.87
N GLY A 40 3.68 3.12 -5.64
CA GLY A 40 4.39 4.30 -5.12
C GLY A 40 3.67 4.87 -3.90
N GLY A 41 4.00 6.09 -3.45
CA GLY A 41 3.42 6.68 -2.25
C GLY A 41 3.68 5.80 -1.03
N TRP A 42 4.90 5.37 -0.85
CA TRP A 42 5.26 4.42 0.21
C TRP A 42 5.44 5.14 1.54
N SER A 43 4.53 4.91 2.45
CA SER A 43 4.49 5.56 3.76
C SER A 43 5.02 4.68 4.89
N GLY A 44 4.61 3.43 4.99
CA GLY A 44 5.11 2.48 5.99
C GLY A 44 5.94 1.35 5.37
N VAL A 45 6.98 0.90 6.08
CA VAL A 45 7.87 -0.18 5.60
C VAL A 45 8.15 -1.21 6.67
N GLN A 46 8.15 -2.49 6.29
CA GLN A 46 8.56 -3.63 7.11
C GLN A 46 9.47 -4.56 6.31
N PHE A 47 10.40 -5.24 6.99
CA PHE A 47 11.16 -6.33 6.35
C PHE A 47 10.20 -7.47 6.00
N ALA A 48 10.30 -7.98 4.76
CA ALA A 48 9.62 -9.20 4.35
C ALA A 48 10.54 -10.42 4.57
N ASP A 49 11.80 -10.30 4.13
CA ASP A 49 12.86 -11.30 4.30
C ASP A 49 14.24 -10.62 4.25
N ALA A 50 15.31 -11.35 3.92
CA ALA A 50 16.67 -10.83 3.91
C ALA A 50 16.91 -9.71 2.86
N ASN A 51 16.16 -9.71 1.77
CA ASN A 51 16.37 -8.80 0.64
C ASN A 51 15.15 -7.95 0.31
N SER A 52 13.94 -8.40 0.70
CA SER A 52 12.68 -7.78 0.30
C SER A 52 12.01 -7.03 1.45
N TYR A 53 11.15 -6.08 1.07
CA TYR A 53 10.42 -5.23 1.99
C TYR A 53 8.94 -5.20 1.63
N TRP A 54 8.08 -5.13 2.65
CA TRP A 54 6.68 -4.78 2.52
C TRP A 54 6.49 -3.29 2.71
N PHE A 55 5.85 -2.64 1.73
CA PHE A 55 5.46 -1.24 1.79
C PHE A 55 3.96 -1.08 1.72
N ILE A 56 3.40 -0.24 2.60
CA ILE A 56 2.03 0.23 2.44
C ILE A 56 2.03 1.50 1.62
N VAL A 57 1.01 1.67 0.79
CA VAL A 57 0.84 2.87 -0.03
C VAL A 57 -0.19 3.80 0.59
N ASP A 58 0.06 5.10 0.46
CA ASP A 58 -0.90 6.17 0.77
C ASP A 58 -1.92 6.37 -0.37
N SER A 59 -2.66 7.46 -0.30
CA SER A 59 -3.57 7.89 -1.35
C SER A 59 -2.82 8.53 -2.52
N LEU A 60 -2.45 7.73 -3.52
CA LEU A 60 -1.64 8.16 -4.65
C LEU A 60 -2.37 9.07 -5.65
N PHE A 61 -1.64 10.07 -6.16
CA PHE A 61 -2.02 10.94 -7.29
C PHE A 61 -3.31 11.75 -7.11
N GLY A 62 -3.83 11.89 -5.89
CA GLY A 62 -5.08 12.60 -5.62
C GLY A 62 -6.35 11.93 -6.17
N GLY A 63 -6.22 10.78 -6.82
CA GLY A 63 -7.33 9.99 -7.36
C GLY A 63 -7.60 8.75 -6.53
N ASN A 64 -8.24 8.92 -5.38
CA ASN A 64 -8.33 7.88 -4.36
C ASN A 64 -9.45 6.86 -4.61
N SER A 65 -10.45 7.22 -5.43
CA SER A 65 -11.68 6.43 -5.55
C SER A 65 -11.48 5.07 -6.21
N ASP A 66 -10.52 4.95 -7.13
CA ASP A 66 -10.23 3.72 -7.86
C ASP A 66 -8.82 3.15 -7.59
N THR A 67 -8.08 3.77 -6.65
CA THR A 67 -6.81 3.25 -6.16
C THR A 67 -7.07 2.33 -4.98
N LEU A 68 -6.75 1.05 -5.14
CA LEU A 68 -6.92 0.04 -4.11
C LEU A 68 -5.90 0.22 -2.98
N ALA A 69 -6.34 0.12 -1.73
CA ALA A 69 -5.47 0.06 -0.58
C ALA A 69 -4.66 -1.25 -0.62
N ARG A 70 -3.33 -1.15 -0.81
CA ARG A 70 -2.44 -2.28 -1.02
C ARG A 70 -1.16 -2.19 -0.22
N ILE A 71 -0.62 -3.36 0.07
CA ILE A 71 0.73 -3.55 0.60
C ILE A 71 1.53 -4.27 -0.48
N TYR A 72 2.65 -3.68 -0.90
CA TYR A 72 3.50 -4.22 -1.97
C TYR A 72 4.77 -4.84 -1.40
N LYS A 73 5.14 -6.01 -1.93
CA LYS A 73 6.44 -6.63 -1.67
C LYS A 73 7.42 -6.28 -2.78
N VAL A 74 8.56 -5.72 -2.40
CA VAL A 74 9.60 -5.30 -3.37
C VAL A 74 10.98 -5.79 -2.96
N ASP A 75 11.82 -6.11 -3.94
CA ASP A 75 13.25 -6.37 -3.79
C ASP A 75 14.05 -5.22 -4.44
N PRO A 76 14.70 -4.34 -3.67
CA PRO A 76 15.55 -3.28 -4.20
C PRO A 76 16.96 -3.80 -4.47
N ASN A 77 17.39 -3.76 -5.72
CA ASN A 77 18.77 -4.03 -6.12
C ASN A 77 19.63 -2.76 -5.96
N PHE A 78 20.02 -2.45 -4.73
CA PHE A 78 20.67 -1.18 -4.40
C PHE A 78 21.96 -0.94 -5.21
N ALA A 79 21.98 0.12 -6.02
CA ALA A 79 23.22 0.63 -6.62
C ALA A 79 24.08 1.25 -5.53
N GLY A 80 25.29 0.72 -5.34
CA GLY A 80 26.21 1.15 -4.29
C GLY A 80 27.60 0.60 -4.48
N ILE A 81 28.44 0.70 -3.44
CA ILE A 81 29.82 0.21 -3.49
C ILE A 81 29.93 -1.32 -3.59
N GLU A 82 28.89 -2.05 -3.23
CA GLU A 82 28.82 -3.51 -3.30
C GLU A 82 28.17 -4.02 -4.60
N GLY A 83 27.78 -3.14 -5.51
CA GLY A 83 27.14 -3.46 -6.79
C GLY A 83 25.69 -3.01 -6.84
N GLY A 84 24.88 -3.74 -7.61
CA GLY A 84 23.49 -3.40 -7.91
C GLY A 84 23.34 -2.35 -9.00
N ASP A 85 22.16 -2.30 -9.62
CA ASP A 85 21.84 -1.37 -10.71
C ASP A 85 20.86 -0.26 -10.31
N GLY A 86 20.36 -0.30 -9.06
CA GLY A 86 19.42 0.68 -8.55
C GLY A 86 17.97 0.43 -8.97
N SER A 87 17.66 -0.72 -9.53
CA SER A 87 16.29 -1.12 -9.85
C SER A 87 15.53 -1.59 -8.60
N VAL A 88 14.20 -1.64 -8.73
CA VAL A 88 13.31 -2.26 -7.73
C VAL A 88 12.42 -3.25 -8.46
N GLU A 89 12.43 -4.50 -8.02
CA GLU A 89 11.53 -5.54 -8.51
C GLU A 89 10.25 -5.58 -7.64
N LEU A 90 9.09 -5.57 -8.29
CA LEU A 90 7.81 -5.80 -7.63
C LEU A 90 7.56 -7.31 -7.60
N GLU A 91 7.63 -7.92 -6.42
CA GLU A 91 7.50 -9.37 -6.25
C GLU A 91 6.05 -9.82 -6.03
N ASP A 92 5.28 -9.05 -5.22
CA ASP A 92 3.94 -9.46 -4.79
C ASP A 92 3.14 -8.25 -4.28
N PHE A 93 1.84 -8.43 -4.03
CA PHE A 93 1.01 -7.46 -3.35
C PHE A 93 -0.14 -8.10 -2.58
N ILE A 94 -0.60 -7.42 -1.54
CA ILE A 94 -1.77 -7.77 -0.75
C ILE A 94 -2.79 -6.63 -0.89
N THR A 95 -3.98 -6.93 -1.41
CA THR A 95 -5.10 -5.99 -1.42
C THR A 95 -5.86 -6.08 -0.10
N LEU A 96 -6.03 -4.93 0.58
CA LEU A 96 -6.80 -4.82 1.81
C LEU A 96 -8.29 -4.83 1.50
N ARG A 97 -9.10 -5.60 2.28
CA ARG A 97 -10.51 -5.83 1.98
C ARG A 97 -11.31 -6.16 3.24
N ASP A 98 -12.61 -5.88 3.19
CA ASP A 98 -13.56 -6.09 4.29
C ASP A 98 -14.76 -6.95 3.89
N PRO A 99 -14.60 -8.22 3.48
CA PRO A 99 -15.71 -9.08 3.06
C PRO A 99 -16.69 -9.40 4.20
N ASN A 100 -16.31 -9.14 5.45
CA ASN A 100 -17.12 -9.40 6.63
C ASN A 100 -17.93 -8.17 7.08
N ASN A 101 -17.88 -7.05 6.36
CA ASN A 101 -18.60 -5.81 6.66
C ASN A 101 -18.33 -5.29 8.10
N LEU A 102 -17.06 -5.20 8.46
CA LEU A 102 -16.62 -4.75 9.78
C LEU A 102 -16.39 -3.23 9.86
N VAL A 103 -16.14 -2.59 8.72
CA VAL A 103 -16.03 -1.11 8.61
C VAL A 103 -17.39 -0.48 8.97
N PRO A 104 -17.45 0.45 9.95
CA PRO A 104 -18.71 0.95 10.49
C PRO A 104 -19.35 2.10 9.69
N PHE A 105 -18.90 2.33 8.46
CA PHE A 105 -19.39 3.35 7.53
C PHE A 105 -19.46 2.80 6.11
N GLU A 106 -20.10 3.52 5.20
CA GLU A 106 -20.16 3.16 3.78
C GLU A 106 -18.77 3.26 3.15
N ILE A 107 -18.33 2.18 2.50
CA ILE A 107 -17.11 2.13 1.69
C ILE A 107 -17.46 2.17 0.20
N LEU A 108 -16.51 2.59 -0.63
CA LEU A 108 -16.74 2.75 -2.07
C LEU A 108 -17.23 1.45 -2.74
N ASN A 109 -16.58 0.33 -2.42
CA ASN A 109 -16.89 -0.98 -3.01
C ASN A 109 -17.83 -1.83 -2.14
N GLU A 110 -18.79 -1.23 -1.46
CA GLU A 110 -19.70 -1.93 -0.53
C GLU A 110 -20.54 -3.05 -1.19
N ASN A 111 -20.80 -2.94 -2.49
CA ASN A 111 -21.58 -3.92 -3.26
C ASN A 111 -20.71 -5.04 -3.88
N ASP A 112 -19.40 -4.95 -3.80
CA ASP A 112 -18.49 -6.03 -4.19
C ASP A 112 -18.45 -7.10 -3.08
N PRO A 113 -18.60 -8.40 -3.37
CA PRO A 113 -18.53 -9.45 -2.36
C PRO A 113 -17.21 -9.49 -1.56
N GLU A 114 -16.09 -9.13 -2.18
CA GLU A 114 -14.79 -9.04 -1.52
C GLU A 114 -14.56 -7.70 -0.81
N ARG A 115 -15.35 -6.67 -1.14
CA ARG A 115 -15.30 -5.34 -0.54
C ARG A 115 -13.87 -4.78 -0.45
N PRO A 116 -13.14 -4.69 -1.59
CA PRO A 116 -11.79 -4.15 -1.57
C PRO A 116 -11.80 -2.68 -1.14
N LEU A 117 -10.90 -2.34 -0.22
CA LEU A 117 -10.75 -0.99 0.29
C LEU A 117 -9.95 -0.12 -0.70
N THR A 118 -10.24 1.17 -0.70
CA THR A 118 -9.61 2.17 -1.57
C THR A 118 -9.02 3.31 -0.77
N GLY A 119 -8.22 4.15 -1.41
CA GLY A 119 -7.71 5.39 -0.82
C GLY A 119 -8.80 6.42 -0.47
N THR A 120 -10.05 6.24 -0.92
CA THR A 120 -11.20 7.03 -0.45
C THR A 120 -11.70 6.57 0.92
N ASP A 121 -11.60 5.28 1.20
CA ASP A 121 -12.09 4.69 2.43
C ASP A 121 -11.12 4.93 3.60
N PHE A 122 -9.82 4.83 3.33
CA PHE A 122 -8.73 5.02 4.29
C PHE A 122 -7.50 5.60 3.61
N ASP A 123 -6.80 6.49 4.31
CA ASP A 123 -5.46 6.96 3.95
C ASP A 123 -4.41 6.21 4.79
N THR A 124 -3.92 5.12 4.22
CA THR A 124 -3.07 4.16 4.93
C THR A 124 -1.62 4.63 4.98
N GLU A 125 -1.09 4.92 6.19
CA GLU A 125 0.20 5.58 6.39
C GLU A 125 1.24 4.71 7.13
N ALA A 126 0.79 3.79 7.95
CA ALA A 126 1.68 2.99 8.78
C ALA A 126 1.40 1.49 8.63
N LEU A 127 2.46 0.69 8.67
CA LEU A 127 2.39 -0.77 8.59
C LEU A 127 3.26 -1.40 9.67
N VAL A 128 2.69 -2.32 10.43
CA VAL A 128 3.42 -3.26 11.29
C VAL A 128 2.92 -4.67 11.02
N ILE A 129 3.82 -5.60 10.80
CA ILE A 129 3.52 -7.03 10.69
C ILE A 129 3.89 -7.68 12.00
N ASP A 130 2.93 -8.24 12.72
CA ASP A 130 3.16 -8.85 14.02
C ASP A 130 3.72 -10.28 13.92
N SER A 131 4.05 -10.88 15.06
CA SER A 131 4.62 -12.23 15.11
C SER A 131 3.67 -13.36 14.64
N ASN A 132 2.38 -13.07 14.48
CA ASN A 132 1.39 -14.01 13.94
C ASN A 132 1.24 -13.86 12.42
N GLY A 133 1.88 -12.82 11.84
CA GLY A 133 1.73 -12.45 10.44
C GLY A 133 0.51 -11.57 10.17
N ASP A 134 -0.15 -11.04 11.21
CA ASP A 134 -1.23 -10.09 11.02
C ASP A 134 -0.67 -8.69 10.70
N LEU A 135 -1.38 -7.99 9.82
CA LEU A 135 -1.01 -6.67 9.31
C LEU A 135 -1.76 -5.62 10.11
N TRP A 136 -1.03 -4.76 10.79
CA TRP A 136 -1.56 -3.60 11.51
C TRP A 136 -1.31 -2.34 10.69
N VAL A 137 -2.38 -1.62 10.38
CA VAL A 137 -2.38 -0.47 9.49
C VAL A 137 -2.95 0.74 10.20
N GLY A 138 -2.20 1.83 10.21
CA GLY A 138 -2.66 3.13 10.68
C GLY A 138 -3.28 3.95 9.56
N ASP A 139 -4.37 4.64 9.85
CA ASP A 139 -5.13 5.51 8.94
C ASP A 139 -4.98 6.98 9.34
N GLU A 140 -4.83 7.89 8.35
CA GLU A 140 -4.68 9.33 8.57
C GLU A 140 -6.02 10.09 8.49
N TYR A 141 -7.02 9.59 7.76
CA TYR A 141 -8.34 10.24 7.67
C TYR A 141 -9.10 10.20 8.98
N GLY A 142 -8.89 9.18 9.80
CA GLY A 142 -9.55 9.03 11.07
C GLY A 142 -8.65 8.37 12.11
N PRO A 143 -9.09 8.32 13.38
CA PRO A 143 -8.30 7.70 14.44
C PRO A 143 -8.43 6.18 14.40
N TYR A 144 -8.15 5.57 13.24
CA TYR A 144 -8.31 4.12 13.08
C TYR A 144 -6.98 3.38 13.11
N LEU A 145 -6.94 2.30 13.87
CA LEU A 145 -5.93 1.26 13.76
C LEU A 145 -6.63 -0.02 13.30
N LEU A 146 -6.31 -0.44 12.08
CA LEU A 146 -6.92 -1.57 11.40
C LEU A 146 -6.03 -2.82 11.55
N ARG A 147 -6.63 -3.99 11.73
CA ARG A 147 -5.91 -5.25 11.76
C ARG A 147 -6.44 -6.18 10.68
N PHE A 148 -5.55 -6.66 9.83
CA PHE A 148 -5.85 -7.62 8.77
C PHE A 148 -5.08 -8.92 9.00
N ASN A 149 -5.60 -10.03 8.50
CA ASN A 149 -4.79 -11.25 8.40
C ASN A 149 -3.77 -11.13 7.26
N SER A 150 -2.87 -12.10 7.13
CA SER A 150 -1.82 -12.14 6.10
C SER A 150 -2.32 -12.15 4.65
N ASN A 151 -3.62 -12.37 4.42
CA ASN A 151 -4.27 -12.30 3.11
C ASN A 151 -5.01 -10.97 2.86
N GLY A 152 -4.81 -9.98 3.73
CA GLY A 152 -5.44 -8.66 3.62
C GLY A 152 -6.92 -8.60 3.99
N VAL A 153 -7.46 -9.61 4.67
CA VAL A 153 -8.86 -9.59 5.16
C VAL A 153 -8.92 -8.93 6.52
N LEU A 154 -9.78 -7.90 6.64
CA LEU A 154 -10.01 -7.17 7.89
C LEU A 154 -10.52 -8.12 8.99
N LEU A 155 -9.91 -8.03 10.16
CA LEU A 155 -10.24 -8.79 11.35
C LEU A 155 -11.15 -7.98 12.30
N PRO A 156 -11.94 -8.62 13.17
CA PRO A 156 -12.89 -7.95 14.06
C PRO A 156 -12.21 -7.15 15.20
N LEU A 157 -11.28 -6.28 14.85
CA LEU A 157 -10.66 -5.36 15.81
C LEU A 157 -10.33 -4.06 15.08
N LEU A 158 -11.25 -3.14 15.14
CA LEU A 158 -11.07 -1.76 14.71
C LEU A 158 -10.90 -0.93 15.98
N ILE A 159 -9.71 -0.40 16.21
CA ILE A 159 -9.41 0.41 17.39
C ILE A 159 -9.58 1.87 16.99
N PHE A 160 -10.44 2.58 17.72
CA PHE A 160 -10.49 4.03 17.67
C PHE A 160 -9.41 4.56 18.63
N LEU A 161 -8.55 5.42 18.10
CA LEU A 161 -7.55 6.13 18.92
C LEU A 161 -8.19 7.46 19.36
N ASP A 162 -8.41 7.64 20.66
CA ASP A 162 -8.93 8.87 21.27
C ASP A 162 -7.88 9.99 21.26
#